data_7fb9b84cc8f5af9aab71a7e627259c22
#
_entry.id   7fb9b84cc8f5af9aab71a7e627259c22
#
_cell.length_a   1.000
_cell.length_b   1.000
_cell.length_c   1.000
_cell.angle_alpha   90.00
_cell.angle_beta   90.00
_cell.angle_gamma   90.00
#
_symmetry.space_group_name_H-M   'P 1'
#
loop_
_entity.id
_entity.type
_entity.pdbx_description
1 polymer ?
#
loop_
_entity_poly.entity_id
_entity_poly.type
_entity_poly.pdbx_seq_one_letter_code
_entity_poly.pdbx_strand_id
1 'polypeptide(L)'
;QRNSWLIEKNKTVEFSEPVDAHGVSHYTGGDVAHQLPDVEPAEHVVCKVGMATAAAMFAIEPGQSRAIRVGIPLEEKSPSRTSNIPAPAGELWRKNLANCCPLQIPDEQIQYLYDAAIRTLLLHSPGDVYPGPYTYKRFWFRDAAFLIHAMLCAGMHERARRAIDRFFPRQHATGYFASQEGEWDSNGQVLWTLGRYCQLTATKPPIEWLKPIKRAARWIGRKRTSPTLKKPHAGLLPA
;
A
#
# COMPACT_ATOMS: atom_id res chain seq x y z
N GLN A 1 -3.54 -18.26 31.80
CA GLN A 1 -4.45 -17.25 31.24
C GLN A 1 -3.84 -16.77 29.94
N ARG A 2 -4.57 -16.92 28.81
CA ARG A 2 -4.08 -16.59 27.48
C ARG A 2 -4.52 -15.17 27.13
N ASN A 3 -3.68 -14.20 27.43
CA ASN A 3 -3.93 -12.80 27.13
C ASN A 3 -2.83 -12.16 26.25
N SER A 4 -1.97 -12.98 25.63
CA SER A 4 -0.93 -12.46 24.73
C SER A 4 -0.57 -13.44 23.61
N TRP A 5 -0.14 -12.90 22.49
CA TRP A 5 0.42 -13.63 21.36
C TRP A 5 1.84 -13.17 21.04
N LEU A 6 2.70 -14.10 20.70
CA LEU A 6 4.04 -13.81 20.21
C LEU A 6 4.07 -13.95 18.69
N ILE A 7 4.38 -12.86 17.99
CA ILE A 7 4.51 -12.81 16.54
C ILE A 7 5.98 -12.63 16.17
N GLU A 8 6.48 -13.44 15.25
CA GLU A 8 7.85 -13.35 14.71
C GLU A 8 8.95 -13.34 15.81
N LYS A 9 8.73 -14.03 16.92
CA LYS A 9 9.65 -14.19 18.07
C LYS A 9 9.93 -12.92 18.91
N ASN A 10 9.51 -11.73 18.50
CA ASN A 10 9.86 -10.49 19.16
C ASN A 10 8.73 -9.47 19.32
N LYS A 11 7.58 -9.71 18.73
CA LYS A 11 6.41 -8.81 18.83
C LYS A 11 5.33 -9.48 19.66
N THR A 12 5.02 -8.91 20.79
CA THR A 12 3.93 -9.43 21.66
C THR A 12 2.68 -8.57 21.46
N VAL A 13 1.57 -9.20 21.07
CA VAL A 13 0.24 -8.58 21.08
C VAL A 13 -0.40 -8.93 22.41
N GLU A 14 -0.83 -7.94 23.16
CA GLU A 14 -1.42 -8.10 24.50
C GLU A 14 -2.90 -7.73 24.47
N PHE A 15 -3.70 -8.50 25.20
CA PHE A 15 -5.12 -8.24 25.42
C PHE A 15 -5.35 -7.86 26.87
N SER A 16 -6.22 -6.88 27.13
CA SER A 16 -6.57 -6.46 28.50
C SER A 16 -7.28 -7.55 29.31
N GLU A 17 -7.82 -8.56 28.65
CA GLU A 17 -8.51 -9.69 29.22
C GLU A 17 -8.11 -11.00 28.53
N PRO A 18 -8.26 -12.17 29.20
CA PRO A 18 -8.07 -13.46 28.57
C PRO A 18 -9.02 -13.66 27.38
N VAL A 19 -8.54 -14.26 26.30
CA VAL A 19 -9.39 -14.65 25.18
C VAL A 19 -10.26 -15.85 25.53
N ASP A 20 -11.52 -15.84 25.13
CA ASP A 20 -12.47 -16.95 25.37
C ASP A 20 -12.21 -18.11 24.40
N ALA A 21 -11.87 -17.80 23.14
CA ALA A 21 -11.41 -18.75 22.15
C ALA A 21 -10.37 -18.14 21.23
N HIS A 22 -9.52 -18.96 20.63
CA HIS A 22 -8.51 -18.49 19.68
C HIS A 22 -8.23 -19.56 18.63
N GLY A 23 -7.67 -19.14 17.52
CA GLY A 23 -7.18 -20.03 16.47
C GLY A 23 -5.99 -19.40 15.75
N VAL A 24 -5.17 -20.24 15.14
CA VAL A 24 -4.09 -19.84 14.22
C VAL A 24 -4.11 -20.74 12.99
N SER A 25 -3.86 -20.17 11.82
CA SER A 25 -3.89 -20.93 10.56
C SER A 25 -2.70 -20.56 9.68
N HIS A 26 -2.19 -21.59 8.98
CA HIS A 26 -1.26 -21.42 7.88
C HIS A 26 -2.02 -20.97 6.63
N TYR A 27 -1.36 -20.21 5.73
CA TYR A 27 -2.01 -19.66 4.54
C TYR A 27 -2.72 -20.70 3.66
N THR A 28 -2.25 -21.94 3.63
CA THR A 28 -2.90 -23.04 2.89
C THR A 28 -4.21 -23.50 3.52
N GLY A 29 -4.40 -23.24 4.81
CA GLY A 29 -5.64 -23.50 5.53
C GLY A 29 -6.68 -22.40 5.41
N GLY A 30 -6.30 -21.27 4.79
CA GLY A 30 -7.16 -20.09 4.67
C GLY A 30 -7.18 -19.19 5.91
N ASP A 31 -8.08 -18.22 5.93
CA ASP A 31 -8.24 -17.31 7.05
C ASP A 31 -8.89 -18.01 8.24
N VAL A 32 -8.21 -17.99 9.38
CA VAL A 32 -8.67 -18.62 10.61
C VAL A 32 -10.02 -18.06 11.10
N ALA A 33 -10.36 -16.83 10.76
CA ALA A 33 -11.64 -16.23 11.13
C ALA A 33 -12.85 -16.99 10.55
N HIS A 34 -12.68 -17.61 9.38
CA HIS A 34 -13.70 -18.46 8.77
C HIS A 34 -13.80 -19.87 9.37
N GLN A 35 -12.83 -20.24 10.19
CA GLN A 35 -12.75 -21.58 10.80
C GLN A 35 -13.24 -21.58 12.25
N LEU A 36 -13.36 -20.40 12.89
CA LEU A 36 -13.93 -20.28 14.24
C LEU A 36 -15.47 -20.42 14.19
N PRO A 37 -16.10 -21.14 15.14
CA PRO A 37 -15.57 -21.69 16.39
C PRO A 37 -15.04 -23.14 16.30
N ASP A 38 -15.09 -23.79 15.13
CA ASP A 38 -14.94 -25.24 14.96
C ASP A 38 -13.48 -25.72 14.88
N VAL A 39 -12.50 -24.81 15.02
CA VAL A 39 -11.07 -25.16 14.94
C VAL A 39 -10.57 -25.70 16.28
N GLU A 40 -9.95 -26.87 16.26
CA GLU A 40 -9.10 -27.26 17.38
C GLU A 40 -8.01 -26.19 17.61
N PRO A 41 -7.86 -25.69 18.85
CA PRO A 41 -7.00 -24.58 19.15
C PRO A 41 -5.52 -24.96 18.98
N ALA A 42 -4.95 -24.75 17.80
CA ALA A 42 -3.51 -24.81 17.60
C ALA A 42 -2.85 -23.65 18.35
N GLU A 43 -1.81 -23.95 19.13
CA GLU A 43 -1.13 -22.92 19.92
C GLU A 43 -0.09 -22.14 19.10
N HIS A 44 0.33 -22.70 17.97
CA HIS A 44 1.37 -22.09 17.18
C HIS A 44 1.29 -22.54 15.70
N VAL A 45 1.67 -21.64 14.81
CA VAL A 45 1.80 -21.91 13.39
C VAL A 45 3.06 -21.22 12.84
N VAL A 46 3.75 -21.92 11.92
CA VAL A 46 4.89 -21.34 11.18
C VAL A 46 4.54 -21.25 9.72
N CYS A 47 4.50 -20.05 9.17
CA CYS A 47 4.24 -19.81 7.75
C CYS A 47 5.46 -19.18 7.08
N LYS A 48 6.17 -19.93 6.24
CA LYS A 48 7.40 -19.49 5.57
C LYS A 48 7.16 -18.34 4.57
N VAL A 49 5.92 -18.17 4.09
CA VAL A 49 5.54 -17.08 3.17
C VAL A 49 5.01 -15.84 3.91
N GLY A 50 5.01 -15.84 5.26
CA GLY A 50 4.61 -14.69 6.05
C GLY A 50 3.10 -14.39 6.04
N MET A 51 2.26 -15.37 5.72
CA MET A 51 0.81 -15.22 5.61
C MET A 51 0.05 -16.11 6.62
N ALA A 52 0.58 -16.29 7.82
CA ALA A 52 -0.18 -16.89 8.91
C ALA A 52 -1.27 -15.91 9.38
N THR A 53 -2.42 -16.45 9.75
CA THR A 53 -3.51 -15.69 10.37
C THR A 53 -3.75 -16.17 11.79
N ALA A 54 -4.19 -15.28 12.66
CA ALA A 54 -4.57 -15.57 14.02
C ALA A 54 -5.84 -14.80 14.40
N ALA A 55 -6.74 -15.42 15.16
CA ALA A 55 -7.97 -14.79 15.62
C ALA A 55 -8.17 -15.03 17.11
N ALA A 56 -8.62 -13.99 17.82
CA ALA A 56 -9.08 -14.04 19.20
C ALA A 56 -10.58 -13.78 19.24
N MET A 57 -11.31 -14.59 19.98
CA MET A 57 -12.74 -14.40 20.24
C MET A 57 -12.99 -13.96 21.68
N PHE A 58 -13.91 -13.00 21.81
CA PHE A 58 -14.41 -12.53 23.09
C PHE A 58 -15.93 -12.62 23.06
N ALA A 59 -16.48 -13.50 23.90
CA ALA A 59 -17.93 -13.68 24.00
C ALA A 59 -18.59 -12.44 24.61
N ILE A 60 -19.74 -12.06 24.08
CA ILE A 60 -20.57 -10.97 24.60
C ILE A 60 -22.00 -11.48 24.70
N GLU A 61 -22.57 -11.44 25.89
CA GLU A 61 -23.97 -11.82 26.10
C GLU A 61 -24.94 -10.80 25.49
N PRO A 62 -26.11 -11.22 25.02
CA PRO A 62 -27.09 -10.33 24.46
C PRO A 62 -27.43 -9.16 25.42
N GLY A 63 -27.38 -7.94 24.85
CA GLY A 63 -27.66 -6.72 25.63
C GLY A 63 -26.51 -6.23 26.54
N GLN A 64 -25.38 -6.92 26.55
CA GLN A 64 -24.18 -6.48 27.26
C GLN A 64 -23.16 -5.78 26.32
N SER A 65 -22.22 -5.05 26.93
CA SER A 65 -21.07 -4.47 26.25
C SER A 65 -19.79 -4.93 26.94
N ARG A 66 -18.74 -5.18 26.14
CA ARG A 66 -17.41 -5.57 26.62
C ARG A 66 -16.35 -4.72 25.90
N ALA A 67 -15.43 -4.12 26.65
CA ALA A 67 -14.38 -3.28 26.10
C ALA A 67 -13.03 -3.99 26.19
N ILE A 68 -12.47 -4.38 25.08
CA ILE A 68 -11.17 -5.06 25.00
C ILE A 68 -10.12 -4.08 24.50
N ARG A 69 -9.03 -3.90 25.25
CA ARG A 69 -7.86 -3.16 24.80
C ARG A 69 -6.87 -4.14 24.19
N VAL A 70 -6.42 -3.84 22.98
CA VAL A 70 -5.37 -4.61 22.29
C VAL A 70 -4.12 -3.74 22.20
N GLY A 71 -3.03 -4.18 22.81
CA GLY A 71 -1.72 -3.55 22.76
C GLY A 71 -0.85 -4.21 21.70
N ILE A 72 -0.40 -3.45 20.70
CA ILE A 72 0.53 -3.89 19.67
C ILE A 72 1.76 -2.97 19.72
N PRO A 73 2.94 -3.47 20.17
CA PRO A 73 4.13 -2.64 20.24
C PRO A 73 4.58 -2.24 18.83
N LEU A 74 4.83 -0.96 18.62
CA LEU A 74 5.49 -0.45 17.42
C LEU A 74 6.98 -0.73 17.52
N GLU A 75 7.64 -1.03 16.40
CA GLU A 75 9.09 -1.23 16.38
C GLU A 75 9.81 0.05 16.87
N GLU A 76 10.76 -0.12 17.79
CA GLU A 76 11.53 0.97 18.42
C GLU A 76 12.45 1.76 17.48
N LYS A 77 12.49 1.47 16.19
CA LYS A 77 13.27 2.20 15.20
C LYS A 77 12.60 3.46 14.64
N SER A 78 11.61 4.00 15.34
CA SER A 78 11.22 5.39 15.11
C SER A 78 12.27 6.28 15.79
N PRO A 79 12.91 7.25 15.09
CA PRO A 79 13.79 8.20 15.75
C PRO A 79 13.01 8.83 16.89
N SER A 80 13.65 8.97 18.07
CA SER A 80 13.03 9.45 19.29
C SER A 80 12.12 10.64 18.98
N ARG A 81 10.83 10.42 19.07
CA ARG A 81 9.89 11.53 19.07
C ARG A 81 10.15 12.30 20.35
N THR A 82 10.95 13.36 20.23
CA THR A 82 10.91 14.42 21.22
C THR A 82 9.46 14.73 21.50
N SER A 83 9.12 14.83 22.76
CA SER A 83 7.82 14.90 23.41
C SER A 83 6.84 15.96 22.85
N ASN A 84 6.56 15.93 21.57
CA ASN A 84 5.44 16.70 21.03
C ASN A 84 4.20 15.83 21.16
N ILE A 85 3.27 16.22 22.00
CA ILE A 85 1.92 15.69 22.07
C ILE A 85 1.43 15.59 20.61
N PRO A 86 1.07 14.39 20.12
CA PRO A 86 0.60 14.25 18.75
C PRO A 86 -0.58 15.19 18.54
N ALA A 87 -0.56 15.99 17.48
CA ALA A 87 -1.70 16.80 17.12
C ALA A 87 -2.97 15.93 17.09
N PRO A 88 -4.12 16.43 17.55
CA PRO A 88 -5.37 15.67 17.52
C PRO A 88 -5.59 15.06 16.13
N ALA A 89 -6.03 13.81 16.06
CA ALA A 89 -6.18 13.10 14.80
C ALA A 89 -6.96 13.90 13.75
N GLY A 90 -8.01 14.62 14.19
CA GLY A 90 -8.79 15.51 13.33
C GLY A 90 -7.98 16.67 12.71
N GLU A 91 -6.98 17.17 13.41
CA GLU A 91 -6.09 18.22 12.88
C GLU A 91 -5.12 17.68 11.84
N LEU A 92 -4.56 16.50 12.07
CA LEU A 92 -3.72 15.81 11.10
C LEU A 92 -4.49 15.50 9.81
N TRP A 93 -5.73 15.06 9.91
CA TRP A 93 -6.60 14.84 8.74
C TRP A 93 -6.89 16.15 8.01
N ARG A 94 -7.30 17.22 8.71
CA ARG A 94 -7.56 18.53 8.09
C ARG A 94 -6.32 19.05 7.35
N LYS A 95 -5.14 18.96 7.95
CA LYS A 95 -3.87 19.37 7.33
C LYS A 95 -3.55 18.56 6.06
N ASN A 96 -3.72 17.24 6.09
CA ASN A 96 -3.43 16.38 4.94
C ASN A 96 -4.45 16.53 3.81
N LEU A 97 -5.69 16.89 4.12
CA LEU A 97 -6.78 17.09 3.16
C LEU A 97 -6.86 18.54 2.62
N ALA A 98 -6.18 19.49 3.24
CA ALA A 98 -6.31 20.91 2.93
C ALA A 98 -6.03 21.26 1.46
N ASN A 99 -5.14 20.50 0.81
CA ASN A 99 -4.76 20.72 -0.60
C ASN A 99 -5.49 19.78 -1.58
N CYS A 100 -6.44 18.99 -1.09
CA CYS A 100 -7.25 18.16 -1.98
C CYS A 100 -8.32 19.02 -2.68
N CYS A 101 -8.60 18.68 -3.94
CA CYS A 101 -9.71 19.31 -4.65
C CYS A 101 -11.02 19.02 -3.92
N PRO A 102 -11.74 20.05 -3.46
CA PRO A 102 -13.05 19.82 -2.86
C PRO A 102 -14.03 19.38 -3.93
N LEU A 103 -14.79 18.36 -3.63
CA LEU A 103 -15.88 17.89 -4.48
C LEU A 103 -17.14 17.84 -3.63
N GLN A 104 -18.22 18.45 -4.12
CA GLN A 104 -19.54 18.40 -3.52
C GLN A 104 -20.48 17.64 -4.45
N ILE A 105 -20.97 16.53 -3.98
CA ILE A 105 -21.83 15.62 -4.72
C ILE A 105 -23.21 15.63 -4.05
N PRO A 106 -24.31 15.85 -4.79
CA PRO A 106 -25.65 15.89 -4.20
C PRO A 106 -26.09 14.57 -3.54
N ASP A 107 -25.54 13.44 -3.99
CA ASP A 107 -25.79 12.12 -3.43
C ASP A 107 -24.83 11.88 -2.24
N GLU A 108 -25.39 11.68 -1.06
CA GLU A 108 -24.62 11.50 0.19
C GLU A 108 -23.78 10.22 0.18
N GLN A 109 -24.26 9.14 -0.44
CA GLN A 109 -23.50 7.89 -0.52
C GLN A 109 -22.30 8.02 -1.45
N ILE A 110 -22.47 8.68 -2.59
CA ILE A 110 -21.35 8.93 -3.51
C ILE A 110 -20.35 9.90 -2.90
N GLN A 111 -20.83 10.94 -2.19
CA GLN A 111 -19.96 11.84 -1.44
C GLN A 111 -19.13 11.08 -0.39
N TYR A 112 -19.75 10.21 0.38
CA TYR A 112 -19.06 9.39 1.36
C TYR A 112 -17.99 8.49 0.71
N LEU A 113 -18.31 7.85 -0.42
CA LEU A 113 -17.38 7.00 -1.15
C LEU A 113 -16.19 7.79 -1.69
N TYR A 114 -16.42 9.00 -2.22
CA TYR A 114 -15.35 9.90 -2.66
C TYR A 114 -14.43 10.27 -1.49
N ASP A 115 -14.98 10.72 -0.39
CA ASP A 115 -14.21 11.11 0.80
C ASP A 115 -13.42 9.94 1.39
N ALA A 116 -14.00 8.74 1.39
CA ALA A 116 -13.33 7.52 1.83
C ALA A 116 -12.17 7.15 0.89
N ALA A 117 -12.36 7.28 -0.43
CA ALA A 117 -11.31 7.03 -1.42
C ALA A 117 -10.12 8.00 -1.26
N ILE A 118 -10.38 9.30 -1.05
CA ILE A 118 -9.34 10.29 -0.79
C ILE A 118 -8.54 9.95 0.47
N ARG A 119 -9.21 9.58 1.57
CA ARG A 119 -8.55 9.14 2.79
C ARG A 119 -7.73 7.87 2.60
N THR A 120 -8.25 6.94 1.81
CA THR A 120 -7.55 5.69 1.46
C THR A 120 -6.27 5.97 0.67
N LEU A 121 -6.29 6.87 -0.32
CA LEU A 121 -5.09 7.30 -1.04
C LEU A 121 -4.01 7.86 -0.07
N LEU A 122 -4.41 8.66 0.92
CA LEU A 122 -3.50 9.18 1.93
C LEU A 122 -2.87 8.07 2.79
N LEU A 123 -3.67 7.11 3.24
CA LEU A 123 -3.22 5.99 4.07
C LEU A 123 -2.28 5.05 3.30
N HIS A 124 -2.55 4.82 2.00
CA HIS A 124 -1.74 3.95 1.15
C HIS A 124 -0.49 4.63 0.56
N SER A 125 -0.23 5.88 0.91
CA SER A 125 0.93 6.65 0.44
C SER A 125 1.75 7.30 1.56
N PRO A 126 2.17 6.55 2.59
CA PRO A 126 2.96 7.12 3.69
C PRO A 126 4.34 7.61 3.25
N GLY A 127 4.86 7.03 2.21
CA GLY A 127 6.14 7.35 1.57
C GLY A 127 6.17 6.73 0.18
N ASP A 128 6.30 5.42 0.10
CA ASP A 128 5.93 4.67 -1.10
C ASP A 128 4.41 4.59 -1.23
N VAL A 129 3.97 4.15 -2.39
CA VAL A 129 2.55 3.92 -2.68
C VAL A 129 2.32 2.42 -2.71
N TYR A 130 1.31 1.97 -1.98
CA TYR A 130 0.96 0.56 -1.85
C TYR A 130 -0.47 0.30 -2.31
N PRO A 131 -0.74 -0.76 -3.08
CA PRO A 131 -2.09 -1.10 -3.53
C PRO A 131 -3.00 -1.59 -2.40
N GLY A 132 -2.42 -2.05 -1.28
CA GLY A 132 -3.18 -2.53 -0.14
C GLY A 132 -2.44 -2.35 1.19
N PRO A 133 -3.19 -2.39 2.32
CA PRO A 133 -2.62 -2.12 3.63
C PRO A 133 -1.87 -3.31 4.23
N TYR A 134 -2.18 -4.52 3.80
CA TYR A 134 -1.69 -5.76 4.42
C TYR A 134 -1.07 -6.71 3.40
N THR A 135 -1.84 -7.59 2.76
CA THR A 135 -1.36 -8.58 1.80
C THR A 135 -0.62 -7.95 0.63
N TYR A 136 -1.10 -6.83 0.15
CA TYR A 136 -0.53 -6.06 -0.95
C TYR A 136 0.32 -4.87 -0.48
N LYS A 137 0.88 -4.91 0.72
CA LYS A 137 1.82 -3.89 1.22
C LYS A 137 3.21 -4.07 0.60
N ARG A 138 3.24 -4.03 -0.71
CA ARG A 138 4.42 -4.17 -1.57
C ARG A 138 4.32 -3.17 -2.71
N PHE A 139 5.44 -2.65 -3.15
CA PHE A 139 5.49 -1.69 -4.25
C PHE A 139 5.43 -2.39 -5.60
N TRP A 140 4.54 -1.91 -6.50
CA TRP A 140 4.49 -2.21 -7.92
C TRP A 140 4.37 -0.93 -8.73
N PHE A 141 5.07 -0.82 -9.85
CA PHE A 141 4.99 0.37 -10.71
C PHE A 141 3.61 0.57 -11.33
N ARG A 142 2.94 -0.51 -11.74
CA ARG A 142 1.60 -0.45 -12.31
C ARG A 142 0.60 0.15 -11.34
N ASP A 143 0.54 -0.39 -10.13
CA ASP A 143 -0.37 0.08 -9.09
C ASP A 143 -0.02 1.51 -8.66
N ALA A 144 1.27 1.79 -8.47
CA ALA A 144 1.74 3.13 -8.13
C ALA A 144 1.37 4.18 -9.18
N ALA A 145 1.44 3.84 -10.47
CA ALA A 145 1.09 4.74 -11.55
C ALA A 145 -0.39 5.18 -11.46
N PHE A 146 -1.32 4.23 -11.26
CA PHE A 146 -2.74 4.55 -11.13
C PHE A 146 -3.06 5.31 -9.84
N LEU A 147 -2.48 4.91 -8.72
CA LEU A 147 -2.68 5.60 -7.43
C LEU A 147 -2.14 7.03 -7.47
N ILE A 148 -0.95 7.25 -8.04
CA ILE A 148 -0.37 8.58 -8.22
C ILE A 148 -1.22 9.41 -9.18
N HIS A 149 -1.74 8.82 -10.25
CA HIS A 149 -2.65 9.52 -11.15
C HIS A 149 -3.93 9.97 -10.43
N ALA A 150 -4.52 9.12 -9.61
CA ALA A 150 -5.67 9.49 -8.77
C ALA A 150 -5.32 10.63 -7.80
N MET A 151 -4.13 10.59 -7.18
CA MET A 151 -3.65 11.69 -6.32
C MET A 151 -3.53 13.01 -7.08
N LEU A 152 -3.00 12.97 -8.31
CA LEU A 152 -2.88 14.16 -9.15
C LEU A 152 -4.26 14.73 -9.50
N CYS A 153 -5.23 13.88 -9.85
CA CYS A 153 -6.61 14.30 -10.12
C CYS A 153 -7.29 14.89 -8.87
N ALA A 154 -6.93 14.38 -7.68
CA ALA A 154 -7.42 14.88 -6.40
C ALA A 154 -6.68 16.13 -5.87
N GLY A 155 -5.72 16.69 -6.63
CA GLY A 155 -4.96 17.88 -6.22
C GLY A 155 -3.80 17.61 -5.27
N MET A 156 -3.46 16.37 -4.97
CA MET A 156 -2.37 15.99 -4.05
C MET A 156 -0.99 16.06 -4.71
N HIS A 157 -0.68 17.15 -5.41
CA HIS A 157 0.49 17.28 -6.30
C HIS A 157 1.82 17.03 -5.57
N GLU A 158 2.00 17.61 -4.37
CA GLU A 158 3.20 17.42 -3.56
C GLU A 158 3.40 15.98 -3.10
N ARG A 159 2.30 15.30 -2.77
CA ARG A 159 2.35 13.89 -2.38
C ARG A 159 2.69 12.99 -3.57
N ALA A 160 2.07 13.26 -4.71
CA ALA A 160 2.36 12.60 -5.97
C ALA A 160 3.84 12.78 -6.37
N ARG A 161 4.38 14.00 -6.25
CA ARG A 161 5.79 14.28 -6.52
C ARG A 161 6.72 13.46 -5.62
N ARG A 162 6.51 13.45 -4.31
CA ARG A 162 7.31 12.64 -3.39
C ARG A 162 7.27 11.15 -3.70
N ALA A 163 6.11 10.64 -4.12
CA ALA A 163 5.98 9.23 -4.53
C ALA A 163 6.73 8.95 -5.83
N ILE A 164 6.67 9.84 -6.81
CA ILE A 164 7.40 9.74 -8.08
C ILE A 164 8.92 9.76 -7.84
N ASP A 165 9.42 10.61 -6.97
CA ASP A 165 10.85 10.70 -6.69
C ASP A 165 11.43 9.39 -6.14
N ARG A 166 10.58 8.53 -5.55
CA ARG A 166 10.97 7.19 -5.11
C ARG A 166 11.03 6.14 -6.22
N PHE A 167 10.66 6.48 -7.45
CA PHE A 167 10.83 5.59 -8.59
C PHE A 167 12.29 5.46 -9.00
N PHE A 168 13.04 6.56 -8.99
CA PHE A 168 14.37 6.63 -9.57
C PHE A 168 15.40 5.69 -8.91
N PRO A 169 15.43 5.51 -7.59
CA PRO A 169 16.32 4.52 -6.96
C PRO A 169 16.07 3.08 -7.41
N ARG A 170 14.89 2.79 -8.00
CA ARG A 170 14.51 1.46 -8.51
C ARG A 170 14.88 1.25 -9.97
N GLN A 171 15.54 2.23 -10.62
CA GLN A 171 15.99 2.10 -11.99
C GLN A 171 17.36 1.41 -12.05
N HIS A 172 17.41 0.25 -12.69
CA HIS A 172 18.67 -0.47 -12.95
C HIS A 172 19.59 0.30 -13.90
N ALA A 173 20.88 -0.07 -13.90
CA ALA A 173 21.88 0.50 -14.81
C ALA A 173 21.48 0.34 -16.28
N THR A 174 20.75 -0.72 -16.63
CA THR A 174 20.22 -0.97 -17.97
C THR A 174 19.15 0.02 -18.43
N GLY A 175 18.53 0.73 -17.50
CA GLY A 175 17.39 1.63 -17.72
C GLY A 175 16.03 1.02 -17.40
N TYR A 176 15.99 -0.23 -16.92
CA TYR A 176 14.78 -0.91 -16.49
C TYR A 176 14.37 -0.44 -15.08
N PHE A 177 13.10 -0.08 -14.92
CA PHE A 177 12.49 0.13 -13.62
C PHE A 177 11.93 -1.20 -13.12
N ALA A 178 12.47 -1.72 -12.03
CA ALA A 178 12.09 -3.04 -11.51
C ALA A 178 11.45 -2.94 -10.13
N SER A 179 10.27 -3.51 -9.97
CA SER A 179 9.62 -3.76 -8.68
C SER A 179 9.51 -5.26 -8.40
N GLN A 180 9.32 -6.04 -9.44
CA GLN A 180 9.30 -7.50 -9.40
C GLN A 180 9.73 -8.10 -10.75
N GLU A 181 10.01 -9.40 -10.76
CA GLU A 181 10.27 -10.13 -11.98
C GLU A 181 9.02 -10.19 -12.87
N GLY A 182 9.20 -10.01 -14.18
CA GLY A 182 8.11 -10.09 -15.16
C GLY A 182 7.22 -8.84 -15.28
N GLU A 183 7.48 -7.76 -14.56
CA GLU A 183 6.74 -6.50 -14.72
C GLU A 183 7.31 -5.68 -15.91
N TRP A 184 7.16 -6.20 -17.12
CA TRP A 184 7.74 -5.60 -18.35
C TRP A 184 7.14 -4.25 -18.72
N ASP A 185 5.92 -3.92 -18.29
CA ASP A 185 5.23 -2.66 -18.51
C ASP A 185 5.70 -1.53 -17.58
N SER A 186 6.50 -1.81 -16.55
CA SER A 186 6.93 -0.84 -15.54
C SER A 186 7.56 0.43 -16.12
N ASN A 187 8.41 0.30 -17.15
CA ASN A 187 9.02 1.46 -17.81
C ASN A 187 7.97 2.35 -18.48
N GLY A 188 6.96 1.75 -19.12
CA GLY A 188 5.82 2.46 -19.71
C GLY A 188 5.00 3.18 -18.65
N GLN A 189 4.69 2.50 -17.56
CA GLN A 189 3.95 3.05 -16.42
C GLN A 189 4.67 4.24 -15.78
N VAL A 190 5.99 4.13 -15.58
CA VAL A 190 6.80 5.25 -15.06
C VAL A 190 6.75 6.45 -16.02
N LEU A 191 7.05 6.24 -17.31
CA LEU A 191 7.05 7.34 -18.28
C LEU A 191 5.69 8.01 -18.41
N TRP A 192 4.61 7.22 -18.39
CA TRP A 192 3.25 7.74 -18.38
C TRP A 192 2.98 8.58 -17.12
N THR A 193 3.35 8.10 -15.95
CA THR A 193 3.14 8.81 -14.67
C THR A 193 3.88 10.16 -14.65
N LEU A 194 5.15 10.18 -15.13
CA LEU A 194 5.93 11.41 -15.24
C LEU A 194 5.28 12.42 -16.20
N GLY A 195 4.79 11.93 -17.35
CA GLY A 195 4.06 12.75 -18.31
C GLY A 195 2.76 13.31 -17.72
N ARG A 196 1.98 12.47 -17.02
CA ARG A 196 0.74 12.90 -16.35
C ARG A 196 1.00 13.92 -15.26
N TYR A 197 2.07 13.75 -14.46
CA TYR A 197 2.48 14.75 -13.50
C TYR A 197 2.72 16.10 -14.16
N CYS A 198 3.59 16.16 -15.18
CA CYS A 198 3.90 17.40 -15.87
C CYS A 198 2.65 18.05 -16.50
N GLN A 199 1.77 17.23 -17.08
CA GLN A 199 0.53 17.71 -17.71
C GLN A 199 -0.45 18.30 -16.71
N LEU A 200 -0.71 17.61 -15.58
CA LEU A 200 -1.71 18.01 -14.59
C LEU A 200 -1.21 19.14 -13.68
N THR A 201 0.10 19.30 -13.50
CA THR A 201 0.70 20.41 -12.76
C THR A 201 1.11 21.58 -13.64
N ALA A 202 0.94 21.47 -14.97
CA ALA A 202 1.40 22.45 -15.96
C ALA A 202 2.90 22.79 -15.83
N THR A 203 3.73 21.81 -15.46
CA THR A 203 5.17 21.98 -15.24
C THR A 203 5.98 21.21 -16.29
N LYS A 204 7.22 21.68 -16.54
CA LYS A 204 8.21 20.92 -17.31
C LYS A 204 8.83 19.83 -16.42
N PRO A 205 9.32 18.70 -17.00
CA PRO A 205 10.03 17.71 -16.23
C PRO A 205 11.29 18.32 -15.60
N PRO A 206 11.54 18.07 -14.31
CA PRO A 206 12.77 18.48 -13.63
C PRO A 206 14.01 17.94 -14.35
N ILE A 207 15.11 18.67 -14.32
CA ILE A 207 16.34 18.32 -15.02
C ILE A 207 16.88 16.93 -14.62
N GLU A 208 16.74 16.59 -13.34
CA GLU A 208 17.16 15.31 -12.77
C GLU A 208 16.37 14.12 -13.30
N TRP A 209 15.15 14.32 -13.83
CA TRP A 209 14.34 13.25 -14.44
C TRP A 209 14.77 12.91 -15.86
N LEU A 210 15.44 13.82 -16.56
CA LEU A 210 15.72 13.66 -17.99
C LEU A 210 16.64 12.46 -18.29
N LYS A 211 17.64 12.23 -17.45
CA LYS A 211 18.55 11.08 -17.62
C LYS A 211 17.84 9.74 -17.40
N PRO A 212 17.09 9.53 -16.30
CA PRO A 212 16.24 8.34 -16.11
C PRO A 212 15.23 8.13 -17.24
N ILE A 213 14.53 9.17 -17.67
CA ILE A 213 13.57 9.11 -18.78
C ILE A 213 14.23 8.58 -20.07
N LYS A 214 15.36 9.19 -20.47
CA LYS A 214 16.09 8.76 -21.65
C LYS A 214 16.56 7.29 -21.56
N ARG A 215 17.00 6.86 -20.37
CA ARG A 215 17.42 5.46 -20.15
C ARG A 215 16.24 4.51 -20.25
N ALA A 216 15.09 4.86 -19.67
CA ALA A 216 13.87 4.05 -19.75
C ALA A 216 13.37 3.91 -21.19
N ALA A 217 13.31 5.01 -21.94
CA ALA A 217 12.89 5.00 -23.35
C ALA A 217 13.82 4.14 -24.22
N ARG A 218 15.14 4.26 -24.02
CA ARG A 218 16.13 3.42 -24.73
C ARG A 218 15.99 1.93 -24.38
N TRP A 219 15.67 1.62 -23.12
CA TRP A 219 15.43 0.24 -22.70
C TRP A 219 14.22 -0.34 -23.41
N ILE A 220 13.08 0.38 -23.46
CA ILE A 220 11.89 -0.02 -24.22
C ILE A 220 12.25 -0.29 -25.67
N GLY A 221 12.95 0.67 -26.33
CA GLY A 221 13.36 0.52 -27.73
C GLY A 221 14.18 -0.74 -28.00
N ARG A 222 15.08 -1.11 -27.08
CA ARG A 222 15.90 -2.33 -27.19
C ARG A 222 15.15 -3.62 -26.92
N LYS A 223 14.11 -3.57 -26.08
CA LYS A 223 13.36 -4.76 -25.65
C LYS A 223 12.14 -5.06 -26.53
N ARG A 224 11.70 -4.12 -27.34
CA ARG A 224 10.59 -4.36 -28.28
C ARG A 224 10.94 -5.48 -29.25
N THR A 225 9.96 -6.32 -29.52
CA THR A 225 10.07 -7.32 -30.61
C THR A 225 10.18 -6.61 -31.97
N SER A 226 10.75 -7.30 -32.97
CA SER A 226 10.81 -6.73 -34.33
C SER A 226 9.41 -6.41 -34.84
N PRO A 227 9.17 -5.22 -35.41
CA PRO A 227 7.88 -4.89 -36.01
C PRO A 227 7.58 -5.73 -37.28
N THR A 228 8.60 -6.39 -37.86
CA THR A 228 8.46 -7.29 -39.01
C THR A 228 8.08 -8.72 -38.59
N LEU A 229 8.02 -9.02 -37.30
CA LEU A 229 7.62 -10.33 -36.78
C LEU A 229 6.16 -10.62 -37.15
N LYS A 230 5.93 -11.74 -37.84
CA LYS A 230 4.54 -12.17 -38.20
C LYS A 230 3.79 -12.73 -36.98
N LYS A 231 3.54 -11.89 -35.96
CA LYS A 231 2.81 -12.24 -34.73
C LYS A 231 1.99 -11.03 -34.26
N PRO A 232 0.86 -11.24 -33.55
CA PRO A 232 -0.01 -10.13 -33.08
C PRO A 232 0.71 -9.09 -32.20
N HIS A 233 1.79 -9.47 -31.51
CA HIS A 233 2.57 -8.61 -30.62
C HIS A 233 3.85 -8.05 -31.27
N ALA A 234 3.93 -8.05 -32.60
CA ALA A 234 5.06 -7.45 -33.31
C ALA A 234 5.24 -5.97 -32.94
N GLY A 235 6.46 -5.60 -32.60
CA GLY A 235 6.79 -4.23 -32.19
C GLY A 235 6.39 -3.86 -30.75
N LEU A 236 5.76 -4.76 -30.01
CA LEU A 236 5.48 -4.61 -28.58
C LEU A 236 6.61 -5.20 -27.72
N LEU A 237 6.55 -4.96 -26.41
CA LEU A 237 7.41 -5.66 -25.45
C LEU A 237 7.04 -7.16 -25.42
N PRO A 238 8.00 -8.05 -25.14
CA PRO A 238 7.68 -9.48 -24.96
C PRO A 238 6.72 -9.65 -23.78
N ALA A 239 5.88 -10.70 -23.88
CA ALA A 239 4.98 -11.11 -22.80
C ALA A 239 5.77 -11.83 -21.69
#